data_cdb99e9bb1e5157240486c43d4d26be9
#
_entry.id   cdb99e9bb1e5157240486c43d4d26be9
#
_cell.length_a   1.000
_cell.length_b   1.000
_cell.length_c   1.000
_cell.angle_alpha   90.00
_cell.angle_beta   90.00
_cell.angle_gamma   90.00
#
_symmetry.space_group_name_H-M   'P 1'
#
loop_
_entity.id
_entity.type
_entity.pdbx_description
1 polymer ?
#
loop_
_entity_poly.entity_id
_entity_poly.type
_entity_poly.pdbx_seq_one_letter_code
_entity_poly.pdbx_strand_id
1 'polypeptide(L)'
;TETMEKEFFRDFEKLYSRVFVVYDRPKDQEHPERNMTSRIMRRYYKNDMDLEERKLQLTLYPEGGNLVAGVENCVAFEAVWNDGEWLEGYLHFGGDSVPAVHRGRGVFTVTPEKGMEREVLFRTRDGQDISASLPKAEEGVALQVRRTEDAWRIRIQTSGPLSPDSLLLTVMREGVLKEYKRIDSTYQEFTLAEDTLEAGVHQATVFDTQGRVYADRLFFVRKKEVETASLQVEGVREEYAPYERMELSVSGQKSSTPISVSIRDGYMHETLYDNASIMAEMLLSSEIHGFVPDPGWYFEEDDENRRQGLDLLMMTQGWRRFKWRDMAVKGEWELTETAEKAQV
;
A
#
# COMPACT_ATOMS: atom_id res chain seq x y z
N THR A 1 -8.69 -19.46 -19.19
CA THR A 1 -8.96 -19.16 -20.57
C THR A 1 -10.25 -18.35 -20.69
N GLU A 2 -11.44 -18.89 -20.68
CA GLU A 2 -12.70 -18.09 -20.70
C GLU A 2 -12.85 -17.17 -19.48
N THR A 3 -12.36 -17.60 -18.32
CA THR A 3 -12.34 -16.83 -17.07
C THR A 3 -11.36 -15.63 -17.13
N MET A 4 -10.29 -15.74 -17.90
CA MET A 4 -9.30 -14.67 -18.08
C MET A 4 -9.78 -13.55 -19.02
N GLU A 5 -10.87 -13.74 -19.75
CA GLU A 5 -11.46 -12.71 -20.62
C GLU A 5 -12.44 -11.78 -19.88
N LYS A 6 -12.84 -12.12 -18.66
CA LYS A 6 -13.69 -11.26 -17.83
C LYS A 6 -12.91 -10.02 -17.39
N GLU A 7 -13.58 -8.87 -17.37
CA GLU A 7 -12.95 -7.58 -17.00
C GLU A 7 -12.24 -7.61 -15.64
N PHE A 8 -12.72 -8.42 -14.71
CA PHE A 8 -12.09 -8.64 -13.41
C PHE A 8 -10.65 -9.15 -13.52
N PHE A 9 -10.35 -9.98 -14.52
CA PHE A 9 -9.00 -10.54 -14.76
C PHE A 9 -8.18 -9.74 -15.78
N ARG A 10 -8.70 -8.66 -16.34
CA ARG A 10 -7.92 -7.74 -17.19
C ARG A 10 -6.99 -6.84 -16.40
N ASP A 11 -7.18 -6.75 -15.10
CA ASP A 11 -6.27 -6.04 -14.22
C ASP A 11 -5.05 -6.93 -13.93
N PHE A 12 -4.07 -6.89 -14.80
CA PHE A 12 -2.84 -7.68 -14.71
C PHE A 12 -2.03 -7.39 -13.45
N GLU A 13 -2.26 -6.26 -12.79
CA GLU A 13 -1.61 -5.93 -11.53
C GLU A 13 -2.09 -6.80 -10.36
N LYS A 14 -3.25 -7.43 -10.49
CA LYS A 14 -3.82 -8.35 -9.50
C LYS A 14 -3.52 -9.82 -9.78
N LEU A 15 -2.95 -10.14 -10.94
CA LEU A 15 -2.58 -11.50 -11.26
C LEU A 15 -1.23 -11.82 -10.62
N TYR A 16 -1.23 -12.85 -9.77
CA TYR A 16 0.03 -13.42 -9.33
C TYR A 16 0.72 -14.05 -10.54
N SER A 17 1.89 -13.53 -10.88
CA SER A 17 2.73 -14.10 -11.90
C SER A 17 4.14 -14.32 -11.36
N ARG A 18 4.69 -15.49 -11.57
CA ARG A 18 6.06 -15.81 -11.19
C ARG A 18 6.76 -16.53 -12.30
N VAL A 19 7.97 -16.08 -12.62
CA VAL A 19 8.82 -16.73 -13.61
C VAL A 19 9.80 -17.64 -12.88
N PHE A 20 9.79 -18.93 -13.24
CA PHE A 20 10.76 -19.92 -12.76
C PHE A 20 11.77 -20.18 -13.86
N VAL A 21 13.05 -20.15 -13.52
CA VAL A 21 14.11 -20.58 -14.42
C VAL A 21 14.47 -22.02 -14.10
N VAL A 22 14.29 -22.89 -15.08
CA VAL A 22 14.62 -24.31 -14.96
C VAL A 22 15.98 -24.54 -15.59
N TYR A 23 16.89 -25.17 -14.86
CA TYR A 23 18.23 -25.54 -15.32
C TYR A 23 18.37 -27.06 -15.32
N ASP A 24 18.98 -27.60 -16.35
CA ASP A 24 19.40 -29.01 -16.35
C ASP A 24 20.54 -29.26 -15.35
N ARG A 25 21.46 -28.30 -15.27
CA ARG A 25 22.54 -28.27 -14.28
C ARG A 25 22.86 -26.81 -13.91
N PRO A 26 22.97 -26.47 -12.60
CA PRO A 26 23.47 -25.17 -12.19
C PRO A 26 24.90 -24.96 -12.72
N LYS A 27 25.19 -23.77 -13.21
CA LYS A 27 26.56 -23.41 -13.66
C LYS A 27 27.52 -23.30 -12.49
N ASP A 28 27.01 -22.84 -11.36
CA ASP A 28 27.71 -22.78 -10.09
C ASP A 28 27.04 -23.76 -9.15
N GLN A 29 27.72 -24.88 -8.86
CA GLN A 29 27.18 -25.93 -7.97
C GLN A 29 27.47 -25.65 -6.50
N GLU A 30 28.50 -24.85 -6.20
CA GLU A 30 28.84 -24.45 -4.83
C GLU A 30 27.93 -23.30 -4.33
N HIS A 31 27.46 -22.46 -5.25
CA HIS A 31 26.63 -21.32 -4.97
C HIS A 31 25.44 -21.25 -5.94
N PRO A 32 24.45 -22.15 -5.83
CA PRO A 32 23.32 -22.23 -6.75
C PRO A 32 22.50 -20.93 -6.79
N GLU A 33 22.46 -20.16 -5.71
CA GLU A 33 21.83 -18.83 -5.64
C GLU A 33 22.39 -17.83 -6.66
N ARG A 34 23.66 -17.98 -7.07
CA ARG A 34 24.28 -17.13 -8.10
C ARG A 34 23.76 -17.38 -9.51
N ASN A 35 23.18 -18.55 -9.74
CA ASN A 35 22.58 -18.89 -11.04
C ASN A 35 21.23 -18.22 -11.24
N MET A 36 20.59 -17.80 -10.15
CA MET A 36 19.25 -17.21 -10.10
C MET A 36 19.26 -15.70 -9.85
N THR A 37 20.36 -15.05 -10.19
CA THR A 37 20.51 -13.62 -9.91
C THR A 37 19.38 -12.80 -10.52
N SER A 38 19.02 -11.71 -9.84
CA SER A 38 18.11 -10.64 -10.25
C SER A 38 18.30 -10.17 -11.71
N ARG A 39 19.47 -10.46 -12.33
CA ARG A 39 19.74 -10.21 -13.75
C ARG A 39 18.87 -11.04 -14.69
N ILE A 40 18.55 -12.29 -14.34
CA ILE A 40 17.73 -13.16 -15.21
C ILE A 40 16.27 -12.74 -15.06
N MET A 41 15.81 -12.49 -13.83
CA MET A 41 14.47 -11.99 -13.57
C MET A 41 14.26 -10.61 -14.23
N ARG A 42 15.20 -9.68 -14.07
CA ARG A 42 15.17 -8.38 -14.76
C ARG A 42 15.13 -8.48 -16.27
N ARG A 43 15.73 -9.51 -16.86
CA ARG A 43 15.73 -9.71 -18.31
C ARG A 43 14.38 -10.19 -18.85
N TYR A 44 13.64 -10.99 -18.09
CA TYR A 44 12.28 -11.43 -18.45
C TYR A 44 11.25 -10.32 -18.31
N TYR A 45 11.35 -9.50 -17.28
CA TYR A 45 10.47 -8.33 -17.10
C TYR A 45 10.89 -7.12 -17.95
N LYS A 46 12.14 -7.08 -18.46
CA LYS A 46 12.66 -6.00 -19.31
C LYS A 46 12.47 -6.20 -20.80
N ASN A 47 12.02 -7.37 -21.27
CA ASN A 47 11.90 -7.61 -22.71
C ASN A 47 10.80 -6.79 -23.40
N ASP A 48 9.90 -6.15 -22.64
CA ASP A 48 8.88 -5.23 -23.18
C ASP A 48 9.14 -3.75 -22.84
N MET A 49 10.15 -3.46 -22.04
CA MET A 49 10.61 -2.10 -21.84
C MET A 49 11.88 -1.90 -22.67
N ASP A 50 11.82 -1.05 -23.68
CA ASP A 50 13.02 -0.49 -24.29
C ASP A 50 13.99 -0.13 -23.17
N LEU A 51 15.28 -0.40 -23.36
CA LEU A 51 16.35 -0.02 -22.42
C LEU A 51 16.40 1.51 -22.32
N GLU A 52 15.34 2.10 -21.80
CA GLU A 52 15.36 3.51 -21.44
C GLU A 52 16.46 3.71 -20.39
N GLU A 53 17.17 4.79 -20.58
CA GLU A 53 18.18 5.25 -19.62
C GLU A 53 17.58 5.29 -18.23
N ARG A 54 18.32 4.80 -17.24
CA ARG A 54 17.89 4.76 -15.85
C ARG A 54 17.69 6.20 -15.35
N LYS A 55 16.45 6.57 -14.98
CA LYS A 55 16.06 7.92 -14.62
C LYS A 55 15.52 7.97 -13.20
N LEU A 56 15.89 9.02 -12.49
CA LEU A 56 15.32 9.35 -11.19
C LEU A 56 13.87 9.83 -11.38
N GLN A 57 13.00 9.39 -10.47
CA GLN A 57 11.61 9.83 -10.40
C GLN A 57 11.30 10.31 -8.98
N LEU A 58 10.66 11.46 -8.89
CA LEU A 58 10.15 12.03 -7.65
C LEU A 58 8.67 12.32 -7.82
N THR A 59 7.85 11.64 -7.04
CA THR A 59 6.40 11.81 -7.07
C THR A 59 5.92 12.38 -5.73
N LEU A 60 4.94 13.28 -5.79
CA LEU A 60 4.36 13.96 -4.63
C LEU A 60 2.90 13.56 -4.47
N TYR A 61 2.52 13.22 -3.24
CA TYR A 61 1.19 12.72 -2.88
C TYR A 61 0.59 13.60 -1.77
N PRO A 62 -0.18 14.64 -2.09
CA PRO A 62 -0.93 15.37 -1.07
C PRO A 62 -1.90 14.44 -0.34
N GLU A 63 -1.90 14.49 0.98
CA GLU A 63 -2.81 13.70 1.80
C GLU A 63 -4.27 14.09 1.52
N GLY A 64 -5.12 13.09 1.32
CA GLY A 64 -6.50 13.32 0.86
C GLY A 64 -6.67 13.52 -0.64
N GLY A 65 -5.56 13.56 -1.42
CA GLY A 65 -5.56 13.62 -2.88
C GLY A 65 -5.46 15.02 -3.47
N ASN A 66 -5.60 16.09 -2.68
CA ASN A 66 -5.57 17.47 -3.14
C ASN A 66 -4.66 18.35 -2.28
N LEU A 67 -4.02 19.33 -2.89
CA LEU A 67 -3.31 20.39 -2.19
C LEU A 67 -4.26 21.57 -2.00
N VAL A 68 -4.61 21.89 -0.74
CA VAL A 68 -5.65 22.86 -0.40
C VAL A 68 -5.03 24.18 0.04
N ALA A 69 -5.40 25.26 -0.63
CA ALA A 69 -4.86 26.60 -0.37
C ALA A 69 -5.30 27.16 0.99
N GLY A 70 -4.39 27.83 1.69
CA GLY A 70 -4.64 28.54 2.94
C GLY A 70 -4.75 27.67 4.19
N VAL A 71 -4.57 26.34 4.06
CA VAL A 71 -4.57 25.40 5.17
C VAL A 71 -3.31 24.54 5.17
N GLU A 72 -2.97 23.98 6.31
CA GLU A 72 -1.85 23.04 6.41
C GLU A 72 -2.18 21.72 5.72
N ASN A 73 -1.31 21.31 4.80
CA ASN A 73 -1.40 20.03 4.11
C ASN A 73 -0.18 19.18 4.48
N CYS A 74 -0.40 17.86 4.57
CA CYS A 74 0.69 16.89 4.53
C CYS A 74 0.86 16.38 3.12
N VAL A 75 2.11 16.27 2.69
CA VAL A 75 2.48 15.77 1.37
C VAL A 75 3.50 14.65 1.55
N ALA A 76 3.13 13.43 1.17
CA ALA A 76 4.10 12.37 1.07
C ALA A 76 4.88 12.51 -0.24
N PHE A 77 6.09 12.02 -0.26
CA PHE A 77 6.91 11.90 -1.46
C PHE A 77 7.44 10.49 -1.62
N GLU A 78 7.72 10.12 -2.85
CA GLU A 78 8.39 8.88 -3.21
C GLU A 78 9.47 9.17 -4.24
N ALA A 79 10.71 8.78 -3.92
CA ALA A 79 11.87 8.94 -4.76
C ALA A 79 12.39 7.54 -5.15
N VAL A 80 12.31 7.22 -6.44
CA VAL A 80 12.66 5.91 -6.99
C VAL A 80 13.39 6.05 -8.32
N TRP A 81 14.07 5.02 -8.74
CA TRP A 81 14.45 4.85 -10.13
C TRP A 81 13.24 4.39 -10.96
N ASN A 82 13.25 4.66 -12.26
CA ASN A 82 12.20 4.19 -13.17
C ASN A 82 12.07 2.66 -13.26
N ASP A 83 12.99 1.90 -12.68
CA ASP A 83 12.92 0.45 -12.52
C ASP A 83 12.34 0.01 -11.15
N GLY A 84 11.87 0.97 -10.34
CA GLY A 84 11.23 0.75 -9.04
C GLY A 84 12.19 0.59 -7.86
N GLU A 85 13.51 0.67 -8.06
CA GLU A 85 14.46 0.69 -6.95
C GLU A 85 14.37 2.02 -6.19
N TRP A 86 14.22 1.97 -4.88
CA TRP A 86 14.06 3.17 -4.03
C TRP A 86 15.38 3.89 -3.79
N LEU A 87 15.28 5.20 -3.52
CA LEU A 87 16.40 6.07 -3.29
C LEU A 87 16.51 6.47 -1.82
N GLU A 88 17.73 6.47 -1.31
CA GLU A 88 18.04 7.09 -0.03
C GLU A 88 18.48 8.54 -0.26
N GLY A 89 17.99 9.44 0.59
CA GLY A 89 18.31 10.87 0.44
C GLY A 89 17.40 11.76 1.26
N TYR A 90 17.39 13.03 0.89
CA TYR A 90 16.64 14.08 1.57
C TYR A 90 15.86 14.94 0.57
N LEU A 91 14.62 15.23 0.92
CA LEU A 91 13.83 16.23 0.23
C LEU A 91 14.06 17.60 0.86
N HIS A 92 14.38 18.59 0.05
CA HIS A 92 14.60 19.97 0.44
C HIS A 92 13.42 20.83 0.01
N PHE A 93 12.82 21.54 0.96
CA PHE A 93 11.69 22.42 0.73
C PHE A 93 11.65 23.52 1.75
N GLY A 94 11.55 24.80 1.29
CA GLY A 94 11.37 25.95 2.18
C GLY A 94 12.51 26.24 3.17
N GLY A 95 13.69 25.65 2.97
CA GLY A 95 14.83 25.70 3.89
C GLY A 95 14.94 24.51 4.82
N ASP A 96 13.93 23.64 4.86
CA ASP A 96 13.92 22.41 5.61
C ASP A 96 14.45 21.23 4.77
N SER A 97 14.90 20.19 5.48
CA SER A 97 15.39 18.96 4.88
C SER A 97 14.73 17.76 5.54
N VAL A 98 14.03 16.93 4.76
CA VAL A 98 13.23 15.80 5.23
C VAL A 98 13.82 14.52 4.66
N PRO A 99 14.20 13.54 5.51
CA PRO A 99 14.75 12.28 5.02
C PRO A 99 13.69 11.39 4.36
N ALA A 100 14.12 10.60 3.38
CA ALA A 100 13.40 9.40 2.99
C ALA A 100 13.58 8.33 4.08
N VAL A 101 12.50 7.96 4.76
CA VAL A 101 12.55 7.08 5.94
C VAL A 101 12.27 5.62 5.62
N HIS A 102 11.47 5.35 4.59
CA HIS A 102 11.15 3.98 4.18
C HIS A 102 10.97 3.89 2.67
N ARG A 103 11.81 3.11 2.00
CA ARG A 103 11.73 2.81 0.55
C ARG A 103 11.55 4.05 -0.32
N GLY A 104 12.42 5.03 -0.11
CA GLY A 104 12.39 6.29 -0.87
C GLY A 104 11.27 7.24 -0.47
N ARG A 105 10.47 6.91 0.55
CA ARG A 105 9.30 7.68 0.96
C ARG A 105 9.57 8.51 2.20
N GLY A 106 8.93 9.66 2.26
CA GLY A 106 8.89 10.54 3.42
C GLY A 106 7.68 11.46 3.36
N VAL A 107 7.53 12.33 4.35
CA VAL A 107 6.39 13.25 4.44
C VAL A 107 6.84 14.61 4.95
N PHE A 108 6.30 15.68 4.40
CA PHE A 108 6.50 17.05 4.84
C PHE A 108 5.17 17.81 4.90
N THR A 109 5.16 18.96 5.56
CA THR A 109 3.98 19.82 5.66
C THR A 109 4.17 21.10 4.88
N VAL A 110 3.08 21.63 4.34
CA VAL A 110 3.06 22.90 3.61
C VAL A 110 1.71 23.58 3.76
N THR A 111 1.74 24.91 3.90
CA THR A 111 0.55 25.77 3.82
C THR A 111 0.67 26.63 2.56
N PRO A 112 0.12 26.19 1.43
CA PRO A 112 0.26 26.86 0.17
C PRO A 112 -0.73 28.02 0.04
N GLU A 113 -0.31 29.08 -0.64
CA GLU A 113 -1.24 30.10 -1.13
C GLU A 113 -1.94 29.64 -2.40
N LYS A 114 -3.12 30.16 -2.69
CA LYS A 114 -3.87 29.82 -3.90
C LYS A 114 -3.05 30.12 -5.16
N GLY A 115 -2.90 29.12 -6.01
CA GLY A 115 -2.14 29.22 -7.25
C GLY A 115 -0.63 29.24 -7.08
N MET A 116 -0.11 28.99 -5.88
CA MET A 116 1.32 28.92 -5.64
C MET A 116 1.91 27.72 -6.40
N GLU A 117 2.94 28.01 -7.21
CA GLU A 117 3.79 27.00 -7.84
C GLU A 117 5.14 27.00 -7.11
N ARG A 118 5.52 25.86 -6.57
CA ARG A 118 6.82 25.66 -5.92
C ARG A 118 7.41 24.33 -6.31
N GLU A 119 8.72 24.33 -6.49
CA GLU A 119 9.49 23.11 -6.68
C GLU A 119 10.01 22.59 -5.33
N VAL A 120 10.10 21.28 -5.23
CA VAL A 120 10.83 20.56 -4.22
C VAL A 120 12.01 19.86 -4.87
N LEU A 121 13.11 19.78 -4.16
CA LEU A 121 14.34 19.13 -4.62
C LEU A 121 14.62 17.92 -3.76
N PHE A 122 14.75 16.75 -4.37
CA PHE A 122 15.26 15.58 -3.68
C PHE A 122 16.73 15.37 -4.06
N ARG A 123 17.58 15.25 -3.04
CA ARG A 123 19.00 14.95 -3.19
C ARG A 123 19.27 13.56 -2.66
N THR A 124 19.77 12.71 -3.53
CA THR A 124 20.19 11.35 -3.17
C THR A 124 21.45 11.39 -2.30
N ARG A 125 21.72 10.29 -1.59
CA ARG A 125 22.89 10.18 -0.72
C ARG A 125 24.23 10.28 -1.51
N ASP A 126 24.22 9.86 -2.76
CA ASP A 126 25.39 9.97 -3.69
C ASP A 126 25.46 11.31 -4.42
N GLY A 127 24.59 12.27 -4.10
CA GLY A 127 24.65 13.65 -4.55
C GLY A 127 23.95 13.96 -5.86
N GLN A 128 23.09 13.09 -6.35
CA GLN A 128 22.24 13.35 -7.52
C GLN A 128 21.00 14.15 -7.09
N ASP A 129 20.55 15.06 -7.93
CA ASP A 129 19.41 15.92 -7.69
C ASP A 129 18.25 15.62 -8.65
N ILE A 130 17.04 15.61 -8.12
CA ILE A 130 15.80 15.59 -8.91
C ILE A 130 14.78 16.56 -8.30
N SER A 131 14.11 17.32 -9.15
CA SER A 131 13.05 18.25 -8.76
C SER A 131 11.68 17.75 -9.19
N ALA A 132 10.67 18.11 -8.40
CA ALA A 132 9.26 17.97 -8.76
C ALA A 132 8.48 19.21 -8.37
N SER A 133 7.50 19.57 -9.17
CA SER A 133 6.60 20.68 -8.86
C SER A 133 5.48 20.21 -7.93
N LEU A 134 5.19 21.00 -6.89
CA LEU A 134 3.99 20.79 -6.09
C LEU A 134 2.75 20.90 -6.99
N PRO A 135 1.73 20.08 -6.77
CA PRO A 135 0.43 20.26 -7.41
C PRO A 135 -0.11 21.65 -7.13
N LYS A 136 -0.88 22.18 -8.06
CA LYS A 136 -1.51 23.50 -7.90
C LYS A 136 -2.45 23.47 -6.70
N ALA A 137 -2.25 24.45 -5.79
CA ALA A 137 -3.12 24.58 -4.63
C ALA A 137 -4.44 25.26 -5.02
N GLU A 138 -5.55 24.60 -4.68
CA GLU A 138 -6.90 25.08 -4.97
C GLU A 138 -7.75 25.12 -3.70
N GLU A 139 -8.89 25.79 -3.75
CA GLU A 139 -9.90 25.73 -2.70
C GLU A 139 -10.52 24.34 -2.65
N GLY A 140 -10.81 23.85 -1.44
CA GLY A 140 -11.35 22.50 -1.30
C GLY A 140 -11.35 22.00 0.14
N VAL A 141 -11.17 20.69 0.30
CA VAL A 141 -11.17 20.00 1.57
C VAL A 141 -9.82 19.32 1.78
N ALA A 142 -9.12 19.70 2.84
CA ALA A 142 -7.96 18.98 3.35
C ALA A 142 -8.41 17.94 4.38
N LEU A 143 -7.92 16.73 4.21
CA LEU A 143 -8.17 15.59 5.08
C LEU A 143 -6.83 15.07 5.59
N GLN A 144 -6.68 15.01 6.90
CA GLN A 144 -5.50 14.45 7.55
C GLN A 144 -5.92 13.35 8.52
N VAL A 145 -5.21 12.25 8.52
CA VAL A 145 -5.44 11.13 9.44
C VAL A 145 -4.15 10.85 10.20
N ARG A 146 -4.22 10.89 11.53
CA ARG A 146 -3.06 10.69 12.41
C ARG A 146 -3.41 9.71 13.52
N ARG A 147 -2.49 8.78 13.77
CA ARG A 147 -2.56 7.92 14.94
C ARG A 147 -2.07 8.66 16.17
N THR A 148 -2.77 8.48 17.28
CA THR A 148 -2.33 8.81 18.64
C THR A 148 -2.05 7.50 19.40
N GLU A 149 -1.80 7.54 20.70
CA GLU A 149 -1.48 6.31 21.48
C GLU A 149 -2.58 5.24 21.39
N ASP A 150 -3.85 5.66 21.49
CA ASP A 150 -5.02 4.79 21.60
C ASP A 150 -6.17 5.12 20.64
N ALA A 151 -5.95 6.06 19.73
CA ALA A 151 -6.99 6.54 18.84
C ALA A 151 -6.44 6.99 17.47
N TRP A 152 -7.36 7.11 16.53
CA TRP A 152 -7.14 7.74 15.23
C TRP A 152 -7.84 9.10 15.22
N ARG A 153 -7.09 10.13 14.90
CA ARG A 153 -7.57 11.51 14.78
C ARG A 153 -7.71 11.87 13.31
N ILE A 154 -8.93 12.22 12.92
CA ILE A 154 -9.27 12.63 11.56
C ILE A 154 -9.55 14.13 11.60
N ARG A 155 -8.71 14.91 10.95
CA ARG A 155 -8.83 16.36 10.84
C ARG A 155 -9.32 16.71 9.46
N ILE A 156 -10.36 17.54 9.40
CA ILE A 156 -10.94 18.06 8.18
C ILE A 156 -10.90 19.57 8.24
N GLN A 157 -10.42 20.18 7.17
CA GLN A 157 -10.32 21.63 7.05
C GLN A 157 -10.75 22.05 5.66
N THR A 158 -11.71 22.98 5.58
CA THR A 158 -12.21 23.49 4.29
C THR A 158 -11.63 24.85 3.98
N SER A 159 -11.44 25.11 2.68
CA SER A 159 -11.00 26.41 2.16
C SER A 159 -11.94 26.82 1.02
N GLY A 160 -12.24 28.11 0.92
CA GLY A 160 -13.13 28.66 -0.11
C GLY A 160 -14.62 28.63 0.25
N PRO A 161 -15.52 28.69 -0.74
CA PRO A 161 -16.96 28.89 -0.54
C PRO A 161 -17.74 27.61 -0.21
N LEU A 162 -17.07 26.51 0.04
CA LEU A 162 -17.74 25.25 0.39
C LEU A 162 -18.48 25.38 1.71
N SER A 163 -19.79 25.06 1.71
CA SER A 163 -20.56 24.97 2.96
C SER A 163 -20.22 23.67 3.70
N PRO A 164 -19.66 23.75 4.90
CA PRO A 164 -19.36 22.54 5.68
C PRO A 164 -20.58 21.67 5.93
N ASP A 165 -21.75 22.26 6.15
CA ASP A 165 -23.01 21.55 6.42
C ASP A 165 -23.44 20.57 5.33
N SER A 166 -22.89 20.72 4.13
CA SER A 166 -23.14 19.79 3.01
C SER A 166 -22.17 18.62 2.97
N LEU A 167 -21.16 18.62 3.84
CA LEU A 167 -20.09 17.64 3.82
C LEU A 167 -20.31 16.52 4.85
N LEU A 168 -19.88 15.35 4.48
CA LEU A 168 -20.01 14.11 5.24
C LEU A 168 -18.67 13.39 5.26
N LEU A 169 -18.34 12.81 6.41
CA LEU A 169 -17.21 11.89 6.58
C LEU A 169 -17.73 10.47 6.72
N THR A 170 -17.18 9.55 5.98
CA THR A 170 -17.30 8.11 6.25
C THR A 170 -15.95 7.48 6.52
N VAL A 171 -15.96 6.46 7.38
CA VAL A 171 -14.86 5.52 7.54
C VAL A 171 -15.36 4.14 7.17
N MET A 172 -14.70 3.50 6.23
CA MET A 172 -15.06 2.17 5.74
C MET A 172 -13.89 1.19 5.87
N ARG A 173 -14.22 -0.08 5.99
CA ARG A 173 -13.29 -1.20 5.87
C ARG A 173 -13.92 -2.30 5.02
N GLU A 174 -13.20 -2.79 4.02
CA GLU A 174 -13.70 -3.86 3.11
C GLU A 174 -15.10 -3.58 2.54
N GLY A 175 -15.40 -2.30 2.24
CA GLY A 175 -16.72 -1.88 1.74
C GLY A 175 -17.82 -1.79 2.83
N VAL A 176 -17.50 -2.07 4.09
CA VAL A 176 -18.44 -1.96 5.22
C VAL A 176 -18.27 -0.62 5.92
N LEU A 177 -19.37 0.13 6.06
CA LEU A 177 -19.40 1.39 6.79
C LEU A 177 -19.15 1.14 8.27
N LYS A 178 -18.12 1.76 8.84
CA LYS A 178 -17.77 1.70 10.27
C LYS A 178 -18.20 2.97 11.00
N GLU A 179 -17.98 4.13 10.39
CA GLU A 179 -18.34 5.41 10.97
C GLU A 179 -18.94 6.36 9.93
N TYR A 180 -19.86 7.19 10.38
CA TYR A 180 -20.49 8.25 9.61
C TYR A 180 -20.63 9.50 10.47
N LYS A 181 -20.12 10.64 9.99
CA LYS A 181 -20.17 11.92 10.68
C LYS A 181 -20.57 13.03 9.73
N ARG A 182 -21.36 13.98 10.22
CA ARG A 182 -21.61 15.24 9.51
C ARG A 182 -20.51 16.23 9.86
N ILE A 183 -20.14 17.06 8.92
CA ILE A 183 -19.18 18.14 9.08
C ILE A 183 -20.00 19.42 9.19
N ASP A 184 -19.84 20.17 10.26
CA ASP A 184 -20.63 21.37 10.58
C ASP A 184 -19.78 22.64 10.74
N SER A 185 -18.47 22.52 10.58
CA SER A 185 -17.54 23.64 10.68
C SER A 185 -16.39 23.55 9.67
N THR A 186 -15.79 24.69 9.34
CA THR A 186 -14.65 24.79 8.43
C THR A 186 -13.38 24.12 8.94
N TYR A 187 -13.30 23.90 10.26
CA TYR A 187 -12.28 23.10 10.91
C TYR A 187 -12.97 22.14 11.88
N GLN A 188 -12.76 20.87 11.67
CA GLN A 188 -13.33 19.85 12.53
C GLN A 188 -12.37 18.68 12.71
N GLU A 189 -12.38 18.11 13.90
CA GLU A 189 -11.58 16.97 14.28
C GLU A 189 -12.46 15.88 14.90
N PHE A 190 -12.31 14.67 14.40
CA PHE A 190 -12.97 13.49 14.92
C PHE A 190 -11.92 12.54 15.51
N THR A 191 -12.26 11.95 16.64
CA THR A 191 -11.43 10.92 17.26
C THR A 191 -12.16 9.60 17.22
N LEU A 192 -11.49 8.57 16.68
CA LEU A 192 -11.96 7.19 16.65
C LEU A 192 -11.07 6.36 17.56
N ALA A 193 -11.67 5.77 18.58
CA ALA A 193 -10.92 4.89 19.49
C ALA A 193 -10.41 3.66 18.73
N GLU A 194 -9.13 3.32 18.90
CA GLU A 194 -8.49 2.23 18.14
C GLU A 194 -9.11 0.87 18.47
N ASP A 195 -9.66 0.70 19.68
CA ASP A 195 -10.32 -0.53 20.12
C ASP A 195 -11.64 -0.81 19.39
N THR A 196 -12.31 0.23 18.89
CA THR A 196 -13.55 0.11 18.10
C THR A 196 -13.32 -0.26 16.64
N LEU A 197 -12.11 -0.10 16.13
CA LEU A 197 -11.75 -0.42 14.75
C LEU A 197 -11.14 -1.81 14.67
N GLU A 198 -11.40 -2.53 13.61
CA GLU A 198 -10.79 -3.84 13.32
C GLU A 198 -9.39 -3.67 12.74
N ALA A 199 -8.57 -4.74 12.77
CA ALA A 199 -7.26 -4.72 12.11
C ALA A 199 -7.40 -4.64 10.58
N GLY A 200 -6.51 -3.92 9.89
CA GLY A 200 -6.45 -3.83 8.44
C GLY A 200 -6.60 -2.42 7.89
N VAL A 201 -6.77 -2.33 6.58
CA VAL A 201 -6.88 -1.06 5.86
C VAL A 201 -8.28 -0.46 6.03
N HIS A 202 -8.31 0.80 6.43
CA HIS A 202 -9.50 1.62 6.52
C HIS A 202 -9.41 2.78 5.53
N GLN A 203 -10.55 3.28 5.11
CA GLN A 203 -10.69 4.39 4.18
C GLN A 203 -11.55 5.49 4.81
N ALA A 204 -10.96 6.67 5.01
CA ALA A 204 -11.68 7.88 5.38
C ALA A 204 -11.99 8.67 4.11
N THR A 205 -13.26 9.00 3.88
CA THR A 205 -13.70 9.72 2.69
C THR A 205 -14.59 10.89 3.06
N VAL A 206 -14.31 12.07 2.52
CA VAL A 206 -15.14 13.25 2.64
C VAL A 206 -15.85 13.50 1.32
N PHE A 207 -17.18 13.61 1.38
CA PHE A 207 -18.03 13.81 0.22
C PHE A 207 -19.22 14.71 0.57
N ASP A 208 -19.90 15.24 -0.46
CA ASP A 208 -21.10 16.03 -0.27
C ASP A 208 -22.39 15.18 -0.35
N THR A 209 -23.53 15.83 -0.10
CA THR A 209 -24.87 15.20 -0.16
C THR A 209 -25.26 14.74 -1.57
N GLN A 210 -24.48 15.10 -2.59
CA GLN A 210 -24.66 14.67 -3.97
C GLN A 210 -23.74 13.48 -4.32
N GLY A 211 -22.91 13.04 -3.37
CA GLY A 211 -21.96 11.94 -3.56
C GLY A 211 -20.65 12.36 -4.22
N ARG A 212 -20.37 13.66 -4.34
CA ARG A 212 -19.11 14.15 -4.89
C ARG A 212 -18.01 14.02 -3.84
N VAL A 213 -16.96 13.25 -4.13
CA VAL A 213 -15.80 13.06 -3.26
C VAL A 213 -14.85 14.25 -3.35
N TYR A 214 -14.47 14.79 -2.22
CA TYR A 214 -13.52 15.91 -2.07
C TYR A 214 -12.15 15.46 -1.59
N ALA A 215 -12.11 14.52 -0.66
CA ALA A 215 -10.86 14.01 -0.13
C ALA A 215 -11.01 12.55 0.32
N ASP A 216 -9.91 11.82 0.27
CA ASP A 216 -9.93 10.39 0.50
C ASP A 216 -8.55 9.91 0.99
N ARG A 217 -8.51 9.12 2.07
CA ARG A 217 -7.30 8.70 2.75
C ARG A 217 -7.41 7.28 3.30
N LEU A 218 -6.48 6.42 2.93
CA LEU A 218 -6.31 5.12 3.57
C LEU A 218 -5.49 5.24 4.84
N PHE A 219 -5.81 4.44 5.84
CA PHE A 219 -4.99 4.27 7.03
C PHE A 219 -5.07 2.83 7.52
N PHE A 220 -4.02 2.37 8.19
CA PHE A 220 -3.91 0.99 8.62
C PHE A 220 -4.03 0.88 10.13
N VAL A 221 -5.05 0.16 10.59
CA VAL A 221 -5.25 -0.14 12.01
C VAL A 221 -4.53 -1.44 12.35
N ARG A 222 -3.58 -1.36 13.29
CA ARG A 222 -2.84 -2.50 13.78
C ARG A 222 -3.38 -2.94 15.13
N LYS A 223 -3.68 -4.21 15.29
CA LYS A 223 -4.10 -4.81 16.56
C LYS A 223 -2.98 -5.71 17.10
N LYS A 224 -2.75 -5.63 18.40
CA LYS A 224 -1.78 -6.51 19.07
C LYS A 224 -2.25 -7.96 19.13
N GLU A 225 -3.55 -8.16 19.16
CA GLU A 225 -4.21 -9.45 19.32
C GLU A 225 -4.97 -9.82 18.04
N VAL A 226 -4.29 -9.91 16.90
CA VAL A 226 -4.84 -10.67 15.80
C VAL A 226 -4.72 -12.13 16.19
N GLU A 227 -5.84 -12.84 16.36
CA GLU A 227 -5.83 -14.27 16.61
C GLU A 227 -5.13 -14.99 15.46
N THR A 228 -3.87 -15.30 15.65
CA THR A 228 -3.11 -16.14 14.74
C THR A 228 -3.20 -17.59 15.21
N ALA A 229 -3.53 -18.49 14.30
CA ALA A 229 -3.41 -19.90 14.59
C ALA A 229 -1.92 -20.25 14.78
N SER A 230 -1.56 -20.70 15.98
CA SER A 230 -0.22 -21.21 16.22
C SER A 230 -0.13 -22.62 15.63
N LEU A 231 0.52 -22.74 14.49
CA LEU A 231 0.82 -24.03 13.86
C LEU A 231 2.26 -24.45 14.23
N GLN A 232 2.42 -25.68 14.66
CA GLN A 232 3.73 -26.30 14.85
C GLN A 232 3.96 -27.26 13.68
N VAL A 233 5.09 -27.11 13.02
CA VAL A 233 5.50 -27.98 11.90
C VAL A 233 6.74 -28.76 12.35
N GLU A 234 6.64 -30.07 12.33
CA GLU A 234 7.73 -30.98 12.66
C GLU A 234 8.14 -31.79 11.44
N GLY A 235 9.37 -32.32 11.42
CA GLY A 235 9.90 -33.15 10.35
C GLY A 235 10.56 -32.39 9.21
N VAL A 236 10.66 -31.05 9.31
CA VAL A 236 11.43 -30.24 8.36
C VAL A 236 12.93 -30.43 8.64
N ARG A 237 13.71 -30.70 7.58
CA ARG A 237 15.17 -30.76 7.61
C ARG A 237 15.73 -29.68 6.68
N GLU A 238 16.94 -29.27 6.93
CA GLU A 238 17.64 -28.25 6.11
C GLU A 238 17.93 -28.76 4.71
N GLU A 239 18.22 -30.08 4.57
CA GLU A 239 18.58 -30.69 3.29
C GLU A 239 17.85 -32.02 3.07
N TYR A 240 17.51 -32.29 1.81
CA TYR A 240 16.90 -33.54 1.33
C TYR A 240 17.64 -34.01 0.09
N ALA A 241 17.87 -35.31 -0.01
CA ALA A 241 18.39 -35.89 -1.23
C ALA A 241 17.35 -35.84 -2.39
N PRO A 242 17.79 -35.83 -3.65
CA PRO A 242 16.88 -35.92 -4.78
C PRO A 242 15.93 -37.11 -4.64
N TYR A 243 14.62 -36.86 -4.81
CA TYR A 243 13.55 -37.88 -4.69
C TYR A 243 13.36 -38.48 -3.28
N GLU A 244 13.99 -37.92 -2.27
CA GLU A 244 13.80 -38.37 -0.90
C GLU A 244 12.38 -38.04 -0.41
N ARG A 245 11.77 -39.02 0.29
CA ARG A 245 10.43 -38.82 0.90
C ARG A 245 10.53 -37.86 2.07
N MET A 246 9.70 -36.81 2.03
CA MET A 246 9.51 -35.86 3.12
C MET A 246 8.24 -36.23 3.90
N GLU A 247 8.33 -36.33 5.22
CA GLU A 247 7.19 -36.49 6.12
C GLU A 247 7.12 -35.28 7.04
N LEU A 248 6.02 -34.56 6.99
CA LEU A 248 5.76 -33.39 7.81
C LEU A 248 4.58 -33.68 8.74
N SER A 249 4.71 -33.28 9.99
CA SER A 249 3.61 -33.27 10.95
C SER A 249 3.23 -31.81 11.24
N VAL A 250 1.96 -31.48 11.03
CA VAL A 250 1.44 -30.15 11.32
C VAL A 250 0.42 -30.28 12.44
N SER A 251 0.65 -29.58 13.55
CA SER A 251 -0.26 -29.53 14.70
C SER A 251 -0.64 -28.11 15.04
N GLY A 252 -1.84 -27.91 15.60
CA GLY A 252 -2.36 -26.60 15.98
C GLY A 252 -3.38 -26.69 17.12
N GLN A 253 -3.75 -25.55 17.68
CA GLN A 253 -4.63 -25.51 18.86
C GLN A 253 -6.12 -25.75 18.59
N LYS A 254 -6.59 -25.66 17.35
CA LYS A 254 -8.02 -25.83 16.99
C LYS A 254 -8.20 -26.99 16.02
N SER A 255 -9.14 -27.88 16.33
CA SER A 255 -9.31 -29.20 15.70
C SER A 255 -10.05 -29.23 14.36
N SER A 256 -10.25 -28.12 13.66
CA SER A 256 -10.86 -28.11 12.30
C SER A 256 -10.56 -26.85 11.51
N THR A 257 -9.29 -26.48 11.48
CA THR A 257 -8.83 -25.34 10.68
C THR A 257 -8.32 -25.86 9.33
N PRO A 258 -8.79 -25.32 8.19
CA PRO A 258 -8.22 -25.63 6.89
C PRO A 258 -6.74 -25.23 6.87
N ILE A 259 -5.88 -26.09 6.37
CA ILE A 259 -4.45 -25.87 6.26
C ILE A 259 -4.07 -25.88 4.78
N SER A 260 -3.37 -24.86 4.34
CA SER A 260 -2.71 -24.83 3.03
C SER A 260 -1.21 -24.99 3.22
N VAL A 261 -0.59 -25.86 2.46
CA VAL A 261 0.86 -26.12 2.52
C VAL A 261 1.47 -25.80 1.18
N SER A 262 2.53 -24.96 1.19
CA SER A 262 3.37 -24.68 0.03
C SER A 262 4.81 -25.06 0.37
N ILE A 263 5.44 -25.84 -0.50
CA ILE A 263 6.82 -26.29 -0.33
C ILE A 263 7.62 -25.76 -1.53
N ARG A 264 8.76 -25.16 -1.25
CA ARG A 264 9.66 -24.63 -2.28
C ARG A 264 11.11 -24.81 -1.87
N ASP A 265 12.00 -24.71 -2.83
CA ASP A 265 13.45 -24.68 -2.59
C ASP A 265 13.83 -23.40 -1.84
N GLY A 266 14.56 -23.54 -0.74
CA GLY A 266 15.05 -22.43 0.08
C GLY A 266 16.02 -21.50 -0.64
N TYR A 267 16.74 -22.00 -1.65
CA TYR A 267 17.63 -21.17 -2.48
C TYR A 267 16.87 -20.19 -3.42
N MET A 268 15.57 -20.40 -3.61
CA MET A 268 14.72 -19.54 -4.43
C MET A 268 14.01 -18.45 -3.64
N HIS A 269 14.42 -18.20 -2.40
CA HIS A 269 13.80 -17.18 -1.56
C HIS A 269 14.28 -15.79 -1.94
N GLU A 270 13.37 -14.93 -2.38
CA GLU A 270 13.59 -13.52 -2.62
C GLU A 270 12.68 -12.71 -1.68
N THR A 271 13.27 -12.07 -0.68
CA THR A 271 12.52 -11.40 0.40
C THR A 271 11.49 -10.39 -0.10
N LEU A 272 11.80 -9.65 -1.17
CA LEU A 272 10.87 -8.65 -1.72
C LEU A 272 9.55 -9.26 -2.21
N TYR A 273 9.57 -10.50 -2.66
CA TYR A 273 8.41 -11.20 -3.23
C TYR A 273 7.89 -12.30 -2.31
N ASP A 274 8.75 -12.90 -1.52
CA ASP A 274 8.46 -14.15 -0.81
C ASP A 274 8.17 -13.96 0.68
N ASN A 275 8.38 -12.76 1.23
CA ASN A 275 8.08 -12.42 2.62
C ASN A 275 6.59 -12.05 2.81
N ALA A 276 5.70 -12.73 2.09
CA ALA A 276 4.27 -12.60 2.27
C ALA A 276 3.77 -13.64 3.28
N SER A 277 2.94 -13.19 4.22
CA SER A 277 2.19 -14.05 5.12
C SER A 277 0.70 -13.93 4.82
N ILE A 278 -0.10 -14.88 5.29
CA ILE A 278 -1.56 -14.79 5.18
C ILE A 278 -2.10 -13.51 5.86
N MET A 279 -1.46 -13.07 6.96
CA MET A 279 -1.79 -11.80 7.60
C MET A 279 -1.50 -10.60 6.72
N ALA A 280 -0.30 -10.54 6.13
CA ALA A 280 0.08 -9.47 5.22
C ALA A 280 -0.85 -9.42 4.00
N GLU A 281 -1.21 -10.56 3.45
CA GLU A 281 -2.15 -10.65 2.33
C GLU A 281 -3.54 -10.18 2.71
N MET A 282 -4.13 -10.76 3.76
CA MET A 282 -5.52 -10.51 4.14
C MET A 282 -5.76 -9.10 4.72
N LEU A 283 -4.78 -8.53 5.41
CA LEU A 283 -4.94 -7.24 6.09
C LEU A 283 -4.38 -6.06 5.31
N LEU A 284 -3.49 -6.29 4.35
CA LEU A 284 -2.76 -5.23 3.66
C LEU A 284 -2.79 -5.37 2.14
N SER A 285 -2.15 -6.39 1.57
CA SER A 285 -1.88 -6.44 0.13
C SER A 285 -3.14 -6.59 -0.72
N SER A 286 -4.17 -7.31 -0.22
CA SER A 286 -5.46 -7.46 -0.92
C SER A 286 -6.29 -6.19 -0.97
N GLU A 287 -6.01 -5.22 -0.12
CA GLU A 287 -6.81 -4.00 0.04
C GLU A 287 -6.17 -2.75 -0.60
N ILE A 288 -4.92 -2.85 -1.05
CA ILE A 288 -4.22 -1.74 -1.71
C ILE A 288 -3.81 -2.12 -3.13
N HIS A 289 -3.72 -1.10 -3.99
CA HIS A 289 -3.34 -1.31 -5.39
C HIS A 289 -1.83 -1.39 -5.56
N GLY A 290 -1.42 -2.21 -6.52
CA GLY A 290 -0.03 -2.37 -6.88
C GLY A 290 0.75 -3.34 -6.00
N PHE A 291 1.96 -3.60 -6.41
CA PHE A 291 2.86 -4.51 -5.71
C PHE A 291 3.37 -3.89 -4.39
N VAL A 292 3.22 -4.62 -3.29
CA VAL A 292 3.81 -4.29 -2.01
C VAL A 292 5.07 -5.13 -1.84
N PRO A 293 6.25 -4.55 -2.00
CA PRO A 293 7.47 -5.31 -1.79
C PRO A 293 7.63 -5.67 -0.31
N ASP A 294 8.07 -6.91 -0.03
CA ASP A 294 8.33 -7.41 1.32
C ASP A 294 7.20 -7.10 2.32
N PRO A 295 5.98 -7.58 2.05
CA PRO A 295 4.81 -7.20 2.86
C PRO A 295 4.88 -7.73 4.29
N GLY A 296 5.64 -8.78 4.55
CA GLY A 296 5.87 -9.33 5.88
C GLY A 296 6.60 -8.36 6.81
N TRP A 297 7.51 -7.55 6.28
CA TRP A 297 8.26 -6.57 7.05
C TRP A 297 7.37 -5.67 7.91
N TYR A 298 6.21 -5.29 7.41
CA TYR A 298 5.26 -4.46 8.14
C TYR A 298 4.62 -5.17 9.35
N PHE A 299 4.75 -6.50 9.47
CA PHE A 299 4.12 -7.31 10.52
C PHE A 299 5.12 -7.97 11.48
N GLU A 300 6.42 -7.96 11.21
CA GLU A 300 7.44 -8.60 12.03
C GLU A 300 7.48 -8.04 13.46
N GLU A 301 7.44 -6.72 13.61
CA GLU A 301 7.48 -6.04 14.90
C GLU A 301 6.48 -4.88 14.93
N ASP A 302 6.11 -4.42 16.13
CA ASP A 302 5.26 -3.26 16.33
C ASP A 302 6.08 -2.08 16.87
N ASP A 303 6.92 -1.52 15.99
CA ASP A 303 7.76 -0.36 16.26
C ASP A 303 7.33 0.87 15.45
N GLU A 304 7.90 2.02 15.78
CA GLU A 304 7.57 3.30 15.14
C GLU A 304 7.98 3.33 13.65
N ASN A 305 9.10 2.68 13.29
CA ASN A 305 9.56 2.65 11.90
C ASN A 305 8.56 1.91 11.00
N ARG A 306 8.05 0.78 11.48
CA ARG A 306 7.05 -0.01 10.74
C ARG A 306 5.70 0.69 10.66
N ARG A 307 5.30 1.37 11.73
CA ARG A 307 4.08 2.19 11.74
C ARG A 307 4.18 3.35 10.76
N GLN A 308 5.31 4.07 10.77
CA GLN A 308 5.57 5.15 9.82
C GLN A 308 5.67 4.63 8.38
N GLY A 309 6.32 3.49 8.15
CA GLY A 309 6.38 2.84 6.85
C GLY A 309 5.00 2.47 6.31
N LEU A 310 4.10 1.93 7.16
CA LEU A 310 2.70 1.65 6.81
C LEU A 310 1.93 2.93 6.48
N ASP A 311 2.08 3.99 7.26
CA ASP A 311 1.38 5.24 7.01
C ASP A 311 1.81 5.87 5.68
N LEU A 312 3.11 5.86 5.38
CA LEU A 312 3.66 6.28 4.08
C LEU A 312 3.14 5.42 2.92
N LEU A 313 3.04 4.10 3.12
CA LEU A 313 2.45 3.20 2.14
C LEU A 313 0.99 3.56 1.86
N MET A 314 0.20 3.82 2.91
CA MET A 314 -1.21 4.24 2.78
C MET A 314 -1.37 5.60 2.10
N MET A 315 -0.39 6.50 2.25
CA MET A 315 -0.40 7.81 1.58
C MET A 315 -0.06 7.71 0.09
N THR A 316 0.81 6.79 -0.31
CA THR A 316 1.36 6.72 -1.67
C THR A 316 0.62 5.72 -2.56
N GLN A 317 0.25 4.55 -2.06
CA GLN A 317 -0.51 3.55 -2.80
C GLN A 317 -2.03 3.77 -2.63
N GLY A 318 -2.56 4.75 -3.34
CA GLY A 318 -3.92 5.24 -3.19
C GLY A 318 -5.01 4.42 -3.89
N TRP A 319 -4.73 3.18 -4.38
CA TRP A 319 -5.81 2.36 -4.95
C TRP A 319 -6.75 1.85 -3.88
N ARG A 320 -8.01 1.69 -4.28
CA ARG A 320 -9.07 1.22 -3.42
C ARG A 320 -9.90 0.19 -4.16
N ARG A 321 -10.23 -0.87 -3.46
CA ARG A 321 -11.11 -1.92 -3.98
C ARG A 321 -12.49 -1.35 -4.37
N PHE A 322 -12.97 -0.36 -3.61
CA PHE A 322 -14.23 0.32 -3.85
C PHE A 322 -13.98 1.79 -4.18
N LYS A 323 -14.37 2.22 -5.37
CA LYS A 323 -14.26 3.63 -5.78
C LYS A 323 -15.59 4.33 -5.51
N TRP A 324 -15.58 5.27 -4.57
CA TRP A 324 -16.76 6.07 -4.26
C TRP A 324 -17.37 6.77 -5.47
N ARG A 325 -16.55 7.21 -6.42
CA ARG A 325 -17.04 7.81 -7.66
C ARG A 325 -17.97 6.86 -8.41
N ASP A 326 -17.63 5.61 -8.47
CA ASP A 326 -18.42 4.59 -9.17
C ASP A 326 -19.66 4.21 -8.35
N MET A 327 -19.58 4.31 -7.02
CA MET A 327 -20.71 4.06 -6.10
C MET A 327 -21.69 5.24 -6.03
N ALA A 328 -21.24 6.47 -6.29
CA ALA A 328 -22.07 7.68 -6.24
C ALA A 328 -22.88 7.92 -7.53
N VAL A 329 -22.61 7.20 -8.60
CA VAL A 329 -23.39 7.28 -9.83
C VAL A 329 -24.76 6.67 -9.57
N LYS A 330 -25.82 7.51 -9.64
CA LYS A 330 -27.21 7.03 -9.58
C LYS A 330 -27.52 6.17 -10.81
N GLY A 331 -27.47 4.87 -10.64
CA GLY A 331 -27.85 3.87 -11.63
C GLY A 331 -28.15 2.56 -10.91
N GLU A 332 -28.97 1.73 -11.47
CA GLU A 332 -29.12 0.36 -11.00
C GLU A 332 -27.73 -0.31 -11.11
N TRP A 333 -27.20 -0.72 -9.99
CA TRP A 333 -26.01 -1.57 -9.94
C TRP A 333 -26.41 -2.91 -10.56
N GLU A 334 -26.11 -3.13 -11.81
CA GLU A 334 -25.89 -4.48 -12.27
C GLU A 334 -24.66 -4.98 -11.51
N LEU A 335 -24.90 -5.66 -10.41
CA LEU A 335 -23.94 -6.60 -9.87
C LEU A 335 -23.66 -7.59 -11.00
N THR A 336 -22.67 -7.29 -11.83
CA THR A 336 -22.08 -8.31 -12.69
C THR A 336 -21.85 -9.49 -11.78
N GLU A 337 -22.51 -10.59 -12.09
CA GLU A 337 -22.53 -11.81 -11.28
C GLU A 337 -21.17 -12.00 -10.67
N THR A 338 -21.14 -11.94 -9.34
CA THR A 338 -19.93 -12.26 -8.59
C THR A 338 -19.45 -13.60 -9.09
N ALA A 339 -18.30 -13.55 -9.72
CA ALA A 339 -17.61 -14.69 -10.24
C ALA A 339 -17.58 -15.84 -9.22
N GLU A 340 -17.54 -16.99 -9.79
CA GLU A 340 -17.10 -18.23 -9.17
C GLU A 340 -17.91 -18.66 -7.95
N LYS A 341 -19.04 -19.27 -8.23
CA LYS A 341 -19.45 -20.40 -7.42
C LYS A 341 -18.27 -21.37 -7.43
N ALA A 342 -17.57 -21.47 -6.31
CA ALA A 342 -16.61 -22.52 -6.13
C ALA A 342 -17.32 -23.83 -6.52
N GLN A 343 -16.86 -24.43 -7.58
CA GLN A 343 -17.27 -25.79 -7.88
C GLN A 343 -16.60 -26.67 -6.83
N VAL A 344 -17.40 -27.18 -5.92
CA VAL A 344 -17.01 -28.24 -5.00
C VAL A 344 -16.88 -29.54 -5.79
#